data_1e2df3e0c1fee48c28c59e4c639bb467
#
_entry.id   1e2df3e0c1fee48c28c59e4c639bb467
#
_cell.length_a   1.000
_cell.length_b   1.000
_cell.length_c   1.000
_cell.angle_alpha   90.00
_cell.angle_beta   90.00
_cell.angle_gamma   90.00
#
_symmetry.space_group_name_H-M   'P 1'
#
loop_
_entity.id
_entity.type
_entity.pdbx_description
1 polymer ?
#
loop_
_entity_poly.entity_id
_entity_poly.type
_entity_poly.pdbx_seq_one_letter_code
_entity_poly.pdbx_strand_id
1 'polypeptide(L)'
;SNLFGDILSDIAATLTGSIGMLPSASLDSSFKGMFEPCHGSAPDIAGKNLANPLAMISSLSMALRYSLNQADISDKIDNAIKKFIRAGYRTIDIASDGDYLLTSDVAKKIIEIIKDE
;
A
#
# COMPACT_ATOMS: atom_id res chain seq x y z
N SER A 1 5.02 -14.96 -7.79
CA SER A 1 6.30 -14.58 -8.36
C SER A 1 7.14 -13.81 -7.35
N ASN A 2 8.42 -13.72 -7.61
CA ASN A 2 9.36 -13.05 -6.71
C ASN A 2 9.05 -11.56 -6.51
N LEU A 3 8.51 -10.90 -7.52
CA LEU A 3 8.21 -9.47 -7.43
C LEU A 3 7.11 -9.18 -6.42
N PHE A 4 6.07 -10.01 -6.39
CA PHE A 4 5.03 -9.94 -5.38
C PHE A 4 5.61 -10.20 -3.98
N GLY A 5 6.46 -11.23 -3.87
CA GLY A 5 7.12 -11.59 -2.62
C GLY A 5 8.04 -10.49 -2.10
N ASP A 6 8.76 -9.79 -2.99
CA ASP A 6 9.67 -8.71 -2.61
C ASP A 6 8.92 -7.53 -1.97
N ILE A 7 7.79 -7.12 -2.54
CA ILE A 7 6.96 -6.05 -1.96
C ILE A 7 6.43 -6.48 -0.59
N LEU A 8 5.90 -7.69 -0.48
CA LEU A 8 5.39 -8.21 0.79
C LEU A 8 6.50 -8.35 1.84
N SER A 9 7.68 -8.83 1.46
CA SER A 9 8.82 -9.00 2.37
C SER A 9 9.29 -7.68 2.94
N ASP A 10 9.40 -6.65 2.10
CA ASP A 10 9.82 -5.32 2.54
C ASP A 10 8.83 -4.71 3.54
N ILE A 11 7.53 -4.87 3.28
CA ILE A 11 6.49 -4.38 4.18
C ILE A 11 6.47 -5.18 5.47
N ALA A 12 6.52 -6.51 5.38
CA ALA A 12 6.48 -7.40 6.54
C ALA A 12 7.70 -7.28 7.44
N ALA A 13 8.87 -6.99 6.88
CA ALA A 13 10.08 -6.76 7.67
C ALA A 13 9.99 -5.51 8.55
N THR A 14 9.10 -4.59 8.21
CA THR A 14 8.94 -3.31 8.91
C THR A 14 7.75 -3.32 9.88
N LEU A 15 6.75 -4.17 9.64
CA LEU A 15 5.49 -4.20 10.39
C LEU A 15 5.08 -5.62 10.74
N THR A 16 4.47 -5.80 11.90
CA THR A 16 3.73 -7.01 12.23
C THR A 16 2.36 -6.95 11.54
N GLY A 17 2.25 -7.69 10.50
CA GLY A 17 1.17 -7.99 9.59
C GLY A 17 -0.25 -7.49 9.82
N SER A 18 -0.55 -6.24 9.54
CA SER A 18 -1.93 -5.87 9.27
C SER A 18 -2.31 -6.30 7.85
N ILE A 19 -3.50 -6.90 7.70
CA ILE A 19 -4.04 -7.23 6.38
C ILE A 19 -4.22 -5.97 5.51
N GLY A 20 -4.35 -4.79 6.12
CA GLY A 20 -4.40 -3.50 5.44
C GLY A 20 -3.13 -3.14 4.67
N MET A 21 -2.05 -3.92 4.83
CA MET A 21 -0.80 -3.74 4.11
C MET A 21 -0.66 -4.64 2.88
N LEU A 22 -1.55 -5.61 2.68
CA LEU A 22 -1.35 -6.68 1.70
C LEU A 22 -2.09 -6.42 0.38
N PRO A 23 -1.37 -6.17 -0.72
CA PRO A 23 -1.96 -6.17 -2.06
C PRO A 23 -2.08 -7.58 -2.60
N SER A 24 -2.92 -7.76 -3.63
CA SER A 24 -2.99 -9.00 -4.38
C SER A 24 -3.12 -8.74 -5.88
N ALA A 25 -2.66 -9.70 -6.68
CA ALA A 25 -2.75 -9.63 -8.11
C ALA A 25 -3.13 -10.99 -8.69
N SER A 26 -4.00 -10.97 -9.70
CA SER A 26 -4.37 -12.13 -10.49
C SER A 26 -4.21 -11.75 -11.96
N LEU A 27 -3.25 -12.38 -12.64
CA LEU A 27 -2.85 -12.02 -14.01
C LEU A 27 -3.20 -13.12 -14.99
N ASP A 28 -3.58 -12.74 -16.22
CA ASP A 28 -3.66 -13.67 -17.34
C ASP A 28 -2.32 -13.75 -18.09
N SER A 29 -2.27 -14.53 -19.17
CA SER A 29 -1.05 -14.72 -19.96
C SER A 29 -0.61 -13.47 -20.73
N SER A 30 -1.48 -12.47 -20.88
CA SER A 30 -1.16 -11.19 -21.53
C SER A 30 -0.88 -10.08 -20.54
N PHE A 31 -0.74 -10.39 -19.25
CA PHE A 31 -0.47 -9.47 -18.15
C PHE A 31 -1.61 -8.49 -17.87
N LYS A 32 -2.82 -8.79 -18.31
CA LYS A 32 -4.02 -8.14 -17.83
C LYS A 32 -4.42 -8.80 -16.52
N GLY A 33 -4.90 -8.01 -15.57
CA GLY A 33 -5.18 -8.58 -14.26
C GLY A 33 -6.16 -7.81 -13.43
N MET A 34 -6.48 -8.43 -12.31
CA MET A 34 -7.19 -7.81 -11.21
C MET A 34 -6.20 -7.52 -10.10
N PHE A 35 -6.21 -6.29 -9.62
CA PHE A 35 -5.31 -5.83 -8.56
C PHE A 35 -6.17 -5.25 -7.44
N GLU A 36 -6.09 -5.84 -6.28
CA GLU A 36 -6.93 -5.46 -5.15
C GLU A 36 -6.23 -5.73 -3.82
N PRO A 37 -6.60 -5.04 -2.74
CA PRO A 37 -6.17 -5.42 -1.40
C PRO A 37 -6.66 -6.81 -1.03
N CYS A 38 -5.92 -7.52 -0.17
CA CYS A 38 -6.36 -8.80 0.37
C CYS A 38 -7.51 -8.67 1.38
N HIS A 39 -7.65 -7.49 2.01
CA HIS A 39 -8.68 -7.27 3.01
C HIS A 39 -10.08 -7.09 2.41
N GLY A 40 -11.09 -7.33 3.22
CA GLY A 40 -12.49 -7.09 2.86
C GLY A 40 -12.91 -5.64 3.08
N SER A 41 -14.22 -5.42 3.14
CA SER A 41 -14.83 -4.09 3.18
C SER A 41 -14.80 -3.39 4.55
N ALA A 42 -14.47 -4.12 5.62
CA ALA A 42 -14.38 -3.59 6.99
C ALA A 42 -15.56 -2.69 7.38
N PRO A 43 -16.79 -3.22 7.41
CA PRO A 43 -17.98 -2.40 7.63
C PRO A 43 -17.99 -1.66 8.96
N ASP A 44 -17.26 -2.15 9.95
CA ASP A 44 -17.17 -1.55 11.28
C ASP A 44 -16.53 -0.17 11.28
N ILE A 45 -15.67 0.11 10.31
CA ILE A 45 -14.95 1.39 10.21
C ILE A 45 -15.34 2.17 8.95
N ALA A 46 -16.32 1.70 8.19
CA ALA A 46 -16.80 2.41 7.01
C ALA A 46 -17.31 3.81 7.38
N GLY A 47 -16.90 4.82 6.63
CA GLY A 47 -17.29 6.20 6.86
C GLY A 47 -16.55 6.92 7.99
N LYS A 48 -15.63 6.26 8.70
CA LYS A 48 -14.91 6.84 9.84
C LYS A 48 -13.53 7.42 9.49
N ASN A 49 -13.09 7.26 8.24
CA ASN A 49 -11.77 7.73 7.78
C ASN A 49 -10.60 7.09 8.56
N LEU A 50 -10.77 5.84 8.97
CA LEU A 50 -9.78 5.09 9.77
C LEU A 50 -9.07 3.98 9.00
N ALA A 51 -9.60 3.56 7.86
CA ALA A 51 -9.03 2.45 7.10
C ALA A 51 -7.62 2.76 6.62
N ASN A 52 -6.77 1.73 6.64
CA ASN A 52 -5.42 1.82 6.09
C ASN A 52 -5.48 1.70 4.55
N PRO A 53 -5.11 2.74 3.79
CA PRO A 53 -5.20 2.70 2.33
C PRO A 53 -3.95 2.14 1.66
N LEU A 54 -2.95 1.71 2.41
CA LEU A 54 -1.65 1.33 1.85
C LEU A 54 -1.75 0.11 0.94
N ALA A 55 -2.60 -0.87 1.28
CA ALA A 55 -2.80 -2.04 0.42
C ALA A 55 -3.42 -1.65 -0.93
N MET A 56 -4.34 -0.69 -0.94
CA MET A 56 -4.93 -0.19 -2.20
C MET A 56 -3.89 0.57 -3.03
N ILE A 57 -3.08 1.40 -2.39
CA ILE A 57 -2.00 2.14 -3.06
C ILE A 57 -0.97 1.17 -3.64
N SER A 58 -0.61 0.13 -2.90
CA SER A 58 0.28 -0.93 -3.38
C SER A 58 -0.34 -1.71 -4.54
N SER A 59 -1.64 -1.94 -4.52
CA SER A 59 -2.37 -2.58 -5.61
C SER A 59 -2.31 -1.75 -6.89
N LEU A 60 -2.45 -0.43 -6.78
CA LEU A 60 -2.24 0.49 -7.91
C LEU A 60 -0.82 0.39 -8.45
N SER A 61 0.18 0.36 -7.59
CA SER A 61 1.58 0.20 -7.99
C SER A 61 1.78 -1.09 -8.79
N MET A 62 1.20 -2.20 -8.34
CA MET A 62 1.27 -3.47 -9.06
C MET A 62 0.60 -3.40 -10.43
N ALA A 63 -0.56 -2.75 -10.53
CA ALA A 63 -1.24 -2.57 -11.81
C ALA A 63 -0.38 -1.76 -12.80
N LEU A 64 0.25 -0.70 -12.32
CA LEU A 64 1.15 0.11 -13.14
C LEU A 64 2.33 -0.70 -13.64
N ARG A 65 2.90 -1.54 -12.80
CA ARG A 65 4.08 -2.35 -13.13
C ARG A 65 3.76 -3.47 -14.11
N TYR A 66 2.70 -4.26 -13.84
CA TYR A 66 2.46 -5.51 -14.55
C TYR A 66 1.54 -5.39 -15.74
N SER A 67 0.56 -4.49 -15.70
CA SER A 67 -0.44 -4.37 -16.77
C SER A 67 -0.27 -3.12 -17.63
N LEU A 68 0.25 -2.03 -17.06
CA LEU A 68 0.31 -0.73 -17.75
C LEU A 68 1.71 -0.34 -18.18
N ASN A 69 2.70 -1.20 -17.96
CA ASN A 69 4.10 -0.97 -18.36
C ASN A 69 4.68 0.37 -17.84
N GLN A 70 4.36 0.71 -16.59
CA GLN A 70 4.78 1.93 -15.93
C GLN A 70 5.65 1.63 -14.70
N ALA A 71 6.74 0.88 -14.91
CA ALA A 71 7.61 0.45 -13.82
C ALA A 71 8.22 1.63 -13.05
N ASP A 72 8.56 2.72 -13.73
CA ASP A 72 9.16 3.90 -13.09
C ASP A 72 8.19 4.55 -12.10
N ILE A 73 6.93 4.67 -12.48
CA ILE A 73 5.89 5.23 -11.58
C ILE A 73 5.63 4.28 -10.43
N SER A 74 5.56 2.98 -10.70
CA SER A 74 5.42 1.96 -9.68
C SER A 74 6.54 2.04 -8.64
N ASP A 75 7.79 2.19 -9.08
CA ASP A 75 8.94 2.34 -8.17
C ASP A 75 8.80 3.57 -7.27
N LYS A 76 8.32 4.69 -7.81
CA LYS A 76 8.11 5.91 -7.01
C LYS A 76 7.07 5.68 -5.91
N ILE A 77 5.98 4.99 -6.24
CA ILE A 77 4.93 4.67 -5.26
C ILE A 77 5.47 3.72 -4.19
N ASP A 78 6.16 2.65 -4.59
CA ASP A 78 6.72 1.67 -3.66
C ASP A 78 7.73 2.32 -2.71
N ASN A 79 8.61 3.17 -3.26
CA ASN A 79 9.59 3.89 -2.46
C ASN A 79 8.92 4.88 -1.49
N ALA A 80 7.85 5.54 -1.93
CA ALA A 80 7.10 6.46 -1.07
C ALA A 80 6.46 5.72 0.10
N ILE A 81 5.90 4.53 -0.12
CA ILE A 81 5.35 3.70 0.95
C ILE A 81 6.45 3.31 1.94
N LYS A 82 7.61 2.89 1.45
CA LYS A 82 8.76 2.55 2.32
C LYS A 82 9.20 3.74 3.16
N LYS A 83 9.31 4.92 2.55
CA LYS A 83 9.68 6.15 3.28
C LYS A 83 8.64 6.52 4.32
N PHE A 84 7.36 6.41 3.98
CA PHE A 84 6.25 6.64 4.90
C PHE A 84 6.38 5.76 6.15
N ILE A 85 6.58 4.46 5.96
CA ILE A 85 6.72 3.51 7.06
C ILE A 85 7.99 3.79 7.88
N ARG A 86 9.12 4.03 7.22
CA ARG A 86 10.40 4.31 7.90
C ARG A 86 10.35 5.61 8.71
N ALA A 87 9.58 6.58 8.27
CA ALA A 87 9.38 7.84 8.99
C ALA A 87 8.53 7.69 10.25
N GLY A 88 7.91 6.52 10.45
CA GLY A 88 7.11 6.24 11.64
C GLY A 88 5.63 6.52 11.51
N TYR A 89 5.15 6.91 10.33
CA TYR A 89 3.73 7.16 10.12
C TYR A 89 2.93 5.86 10.14
N ARG A 90 1.77 5.87 10.79
CA ARG A 90 0.94 4.67 10.99
C ARG A 90 -0.54 5.04 10.95
N THR A 91 -1.35 4.14 10.43
CA THR A 91 -2.80 4.13 10.66
C THR A 91 -3.11 3.36 11.93
N ILE A 92 -4.36 3.44 12.41
CA ILE A 92 -4.74 2.89 13.72
C ILE A 92 -4.49 1.37 13.82
N ASP A 93 -4.63 0.64 12.71
CA ASP A 93 -4.45 -0.82 12.68
C ASP A 93 -3.01 -1.26 12.90
N ILE A 94 -2.04 -0.37 12.66
CA ILE A 94 -0.62 -0.67 12.80
C ILE A 94 0.11 0.26 13.76
N ALA A 95 -0.61 1.17 14.41
CA ALA A 95 -0.05 2.07 15.42
C ALA A 95 0.24 1.32 16.71
N SER A 96 1.40 1.58 17.31
CA SER A 96 1.81 0.94 18.55
C SER A 96 1.69 1.84 19.78
N ASP A 97 1.58 3.15 19.59
CA ASP A 97 1.69 4.14 20.67
C ASP A 97 0.47 5.06 20.79
N GLY A 98 -0.60 4.78 20.07
CA GLY A 98 -1.83 5.55 20.13
C GLY A 98 -1.92 6.70 19.14
N ASP A 99 -0.81 7.20 18.62
CA ASP A 99 -0.82 8.21 17.57
C ASP A 99 -1.02 7.57 16.21
N TYR A 100 -1.97 8.07 15.41
CA TYR A 100 -2.23 7.53 14.08
C TYR A 100 -2.72 8.59 13.13
N LEU A 101 -2.57 8.31 11.83
CA LEU A 101 -3.10 9.16 10.75
C LEU A 101 -4.44 8.63 10.28
N LEU A 102 -5.29 9.53 9.82
CA LEU A 102 -6.55 9.18 9.15
C LEU A 102 -6.25 8.72 7.71
N THR A 103 -7.20 8.01 7.11
CA THR A 103 -7.07 7.51 5.73
C THR A 103 -6.67 8.63 4.76
N SER A 104 -7.36 9.78 4.84
CA SER A 104 -7.09 10.93 3.98
C SER A 104 -5.70 11.54 4.21
N ASP A 105 -5.20 11.51 5.43
CA ASP A 105 -3.87 12.02 5.77
C ASP A 105 -2.77 11.15 5.17
N VAL A 106 -2.98 9.83 5.14
CA VAL A 106 -2.04 8.90 4.52
C VAL A 106 -1.86 9.22 3.04
N ALA A 107 -2.96 9.41 2.32
CA ALA A 107 -2.91 9.73 0.89
C ALA A 107 -2.15 11.04 0.65
N LYS A 108 -2.44 12.08 1.44
CA LYS A 108 -1.75 13.37 1.34
C LYS A 108 -0.26 13.23 1.59
N LYS A 109 0.13 12.47 2.62
CA LYS A 109 1.54 12.26 2.97
C LYS A 109 2.29 11.49 1.89
N ILE A 110 1.69 10.45 1.32
CA ILE A 110 2.29 9.70 0.21
C ILE A 110 2.53 10.61 -0.99
N ILE A 111 1.56 11.46 -1.34
CA ILE A 111 1.69 12.43 -2.44
C ILE A 111 2.83 13.41 -2.16
N GLU A 112 2.94 13.93 -0.94
CA GLU A 112 4.04 14.82 -0.54
C GLU A 112 5.39 14.16 -0.73
N ILE A 113 5.53 12.91 -0.28
CA ILE A 113 6.79 12.16 -0.41
C ILE A 113 7.17 11.98 -1.88
N ILE A 114 6.20 11.64 -2.73
CA ILE A 114 6.44 11.48 -4.17
C ILE A 114 6.90 12.80 -4.80
N LYS A 115 6.27 13.92 -4.43
CA LYS A 115 6.62 15.23 -4.98
C LYS A 115 8.01 15.70 -4.57
N ASP A 116 8.51 15.27 -3.44
CA ASP A 116 9.81 15.68 -2.91
C ASP A 116 10.98 14.88 -3.53
N GLU A 117 10.67 13.91 -4.38
CA GLU A 117 11.67 13.10 -5.06
C GLU A 117 12.20 13.72 -6.36
#